data_ed66d63e955004625d4525dc4a492caa
#
_entry.id   ed66d63e955004625d4525dc4a492caa
#
_cell.length_a   1.000
_cell.length_b   1.000
_cell.length_c   1.000
_cell.angle_alpha   90.00
_cell.angle_beta   90.00
_cell.angle_gamma   90.00
#
_symmetry.space_group_name_H-M   'P 1'
#
loop_
_entity.id
_entity.type
_entity.pdbx_description
1 polymer ?
#
loop_
_entity_poly.entity_id
_entity_poly.type
_entity_poly.pdbx_seq_one_letter_code
_entity_poly.pdbx_strand_id
1 'polypeptide(L)'
;GRSLKGGQKINENNWSFYGGGDDIWNANDQFRYAYKKINTDFSFSIKIDSLYNIHQYAKAGLMIRKSLNSNSAHGLVNMFPSGNTEFGYRTSNGETMKAISGPQIDLTDARLKIKKSGKIIEFFVLGSSDWQKLGELNIAKWGKSFYVGIATLSHDNSQLTKAQYSEIVLTN
;
A
#
# COMPACT_ATOMS: atom_id res chain seq x y z
N GLY A 1 9.58 19.94 2.10
CA GLY A 1 10.83 19.40 2.62
C GLY A 1 11.19 18.08 1.96
N ARG A 2 12.45 17.67 1.99
CA ARG A 2 12.86 16.34 1.54
C ARG A 2 12.65 15.38 2.71
N SER A 3 11.94 14.27 2.49
CA SER A 3 11.89 13.19 3.48
C SER A 3 13.25 12.55 3.67
N LEU A 4 13.45 11.94 4.84
CA LEU A 4 14.62 11.13 5.10
C LEU A 4 14.71 9.98 4.09
N LYS A 5 15.95 9.64 3.72
CA LYS A 5 16.24 8.52 2.84
C LYS A 5 15.89 7.22 3.56
N GLY A 6 14.81 6.58 3.16
CA GLY A 6 14.43 5.27 3.68
C GLY A 6 15.40 4.17 3.24
N GLY A 7 15.19 2.99 3.77
CA GLY A 7 15.98 1.79 3.47
C GLY A 7 15.14 0.53 3.49
N GLN A 8 15.78 -0.58 3.16
CA GLN A 8 15.16 -1.90 3.25
C GLN A 8 16.18 -2.94 3.64
N LYS A 9 15.74 -3.92 4.41
CA LYS A 9 16.48 -5.15 4.70
C LYS A 9 15.59 -6.32 4.30
N ILE A 10 16.05 -7.12 3.36
CA ILE A 10 15.34 -8.30 2.87
C ILE A 10 16.12 -9.52 3.29
N ASN A 11 15.48 -10.43 4.00
CA ASN A 11 16.01 -11.72 4.42
C ASN A 11 14.95 -12.78 4.12
N GLU A 12 15.15 -13.53 3.02
CA GLU A 12 14.20 -14.52 2.51
C GLU A 12 12.76 -13.95 2.44
N ASN A 13 11.87 -14.44 3.32
CA ASN A 13 10.46 -14.03 3.39
C ASN A 13 10.19 -12.95 4.45
N ASN A 14 11.23 -12.41 5.10
CA ASN A 14 11.09 -11.36 6.11
C ASN A 14 11.69 -10.05 5.59
N TRP A 15 10.86 -9.07 5.36
CA TRP A 15 11.24 -7.78 4.80
C TRP A 15 11.02 -6.67 5.81
N SER A 16 12.05 -5.89 6.09
CA SER A 16 11.95 -4.67 6.90
C SER A 16 12.12 -3.46 6.01
N PHE A 17 11.14 -2.55 6.01
CA PHE A 17 11.22 -1.27 5.33
C PHE A 17 11.26 -0.13 6.32
N TYR A 18 12.15 0.83 6.05
CA TYR A 18 12.26 2.11 6.72
C TYR A 18 11.73 3.17 5.76
N GLY A 19 10.53 3.67 6.00
CA GLY A 19 9.84 4.62 5.13
C GLY A 19 9.63 5.96 5.80
N GLY A 20 10.08 7.02 5.13
CA GLY A 20 9.70 8.39 5.42
C GLY A 20 8.63 8.85 4.44
N GLY A 21 8.17 10.06 4.61
CA GLY A 21 7.22 10.72 3.73
C GLY A 21 6.09 11.38 4.48
N ASP A 22 5.57 12.45 3.87
CA ASP A 22 4.51 13.26 4.45
C ASP A 22 3.18 12.49 4.43
N ASP A 23 2.70 12.11 3.26
CA ASP A 23 1.49 11.30 3.14
C ASP A 23 1.30 10.72 1.73
N ILE A 24 0.35 9.79 1.64
CA ILE A 24 -0.37 9.39 0.44
C ILE A 24 -1.79 9.91 0.63
N TRP A 25 -2.01 11.18 0.27
CA TRP A 25 -3.26 11.91 0.45
C TRP A 25 -3.37 13.01 -0.60
N ASN A 26 -4.37 13.88 -0.53
CA ASN A 26 -4.54 14.99 -1.49
C ASN A 26 -4.20 14.60 -2.95
N ALA A 27 -3.48 15.47 -3.66
CA ALA A 27 -3.12 15.30 -5.07
C ALA A 27 -1.70 14.76 -5.31
N ASN A 28 -0.85 14.70 -4.28
CA ASN A 28 0.53 14.27 -4.38
C ASN A 28 0.92 13.34 -3.23
N ASP A 29 1.78 12.39 -3.53
CA ASP A 29 2.21 11.36 -2.60
C ASP A 29 3.71 11.46 -2.31
N GLN A 30 4.08 11.17 -1.06
CA GLN A 30 5.47 11.07 -0.63
C GLN A 30 5.62 9.90 0.34
N PHE A 31 6.32 8.84 -0.09
CA PHE A 31 6.44 7.58 0.65
C PHE A 31 7.58 6.71 0.10
N ARG A 32 7.94 5.66 0.83
CA ARG A 32 8.81 4.58 0.35
C ARG A 32 8.00 3.56 -0.44
N TYR A 33 8.45 3.24 -1.65
CA TYR A 33 7.80 2.27 -2.52
C TYR A 33 8.77 1.21 -3.03
N ALA A 34 8.53 -0.04 -2.67
CA ALA A 34 9.21 -1.19 -3.26
C ALA A 34 8.27 -1.84 -4.26
N TYR A 35 8.60 -1.81 -5.53
CA TYR A 35 7.67 -2.15 -6.60
C TYR A 35 8.27 -3.03 -7.71
N LYS A 36 7.36 -3.67 -8.42
CA LYS A 36 7.60 -4.35 -9.70
C LYS A 36 6.67 -3.76 -10.77
N LYS A 37 7.19 -3.58 -11.99
CA LYS A 37 6.36 -3.24 -13.15
C LYS A 37 5.72 -4.51 -13.68
N ILE A 38 4.40 -4.48 -13.93
CA ILE A 38 3.61 -5.64 -14.33
C ILE A 38 2.59 -5.25 -15.40
N ASN A 39 2.24 -6.18 -16.28
CA ASN A 39 1.27 -5.99 -17.37
C ASN A 39 0.25 -7.14 -17.48
N THR A 40 0.31 -8.09 -16.56
CA THR A 40 -0.55 -9.28 -16.50
C THR A 40 -1.60 -9.14 -15.40
N ASP A 41 -2.53 -10.08 -15.34
CA ASP A 41 -3.35 -10.31 -14.17
C ASP A 41 -2.48 -10.87 -13.04
N PHE A 42 -2.84 -10.60 -11.80
CA PHE A 42 -2.05 -11.02 -10.64
C PHE A 42 -2.90 -11.09 -9.36
N SER A 43 -2.37 -11.80 -8.38
CA SER A 43 -2.75 -11.69 -6.98
C SER A 43 -1.50 -11.40 -6.15
N PHE A 44 -1.56 -10.36 -5.32
CA PHE A 44 -0.45 -9.97 -4.45
C PHE A 44 -0.95 -9.83 -3.02
N SER A 45 -0.38 -10.59 -2.11
CA SER A 45 -0.71 -10.56 -0.68
C SER A 45 0.54 -10.44 0.17
N ILE A 46 0.36 -9.84 1.34
CA ILE A 46 1.39 -9.70 2.37
C ILE A 46 0.78 -9.90 3.75
N LYS A 47 1.61 -10.32 4.70
CA LYS A 47 1.37 -10.16 6.13
C LYS A 47 2.17 -8.96 6.63
N ILE A 48 1.56 -8.11 7.45
CA ILE A 48 2.24 -7.02 8.16
C ILE A 48 2.49 -7.52 9.58
N ASP A 49 3.76 -7.78 9.92
CA ASP A 49 4.14 -8.31 11.23
C ASP A 49 4.28 -7.18 12.26
N SER A 50 4.65 -5.99 11.82
CA SER A 50 4.69 -4.79 12.66
C SER A 50 4.70 -3.50 11.85
N LEU A 51 4.16 -2.45 12.44
CA LEU A 51 4.29 -1.06 11.97
C LEU A 51 4.55 -0.18 13.20
N TYR A 52 5.73 0.46 13.23
CA TYR A 52 6.10 1.33 14.34
C TYR A 52 5.23 2.58 14.35
N ASN A 53 4.65 2.87 15.52
CA ASN A 53 3.79 4.03 15.73
C ASN A 53 4.64 5.29 15.96
N ILE A 54 5.25 5.80 14.89
CA ILE A 54 5.88 7.13 14.87
C ILE A 54 4.81 8.22 14.81
N HIS A 55 3.76 7.97 14.04
CA HIS A 55 2.62 8.85 13.88
C HIS A 55 1.36 8.02 13.66
N GLN A 56 0.20 8.46 14.18
CA GLN A 56 -1.05 7.71 14.06
C GLN A 56 -1.48 7.43 12.60
N TYR A 57 -1.03 8.24 11.65
CA TYR A 57 -1.29 8.08 10.21
C TYR A 57 -0.09 7.49 9.44
N ALA A 58 0.92 6.95 10.13
CA ALA A 58 1.90 6.11 9.45
C ALA A 58 1.18 4.97 8.73
N LYS A 59 1.66 4.60 7.54
CA LYS A 59 0.98 3.61 6.70
C LYS A 59 1.93 2.49 6.28
N ALA A 60 1.40 1.27 6.31
CA ALA A 60 2.01 0.09 5.70
C ALA A 60 0.96 -0.61 4.83
N GLY A 61 1.27 -0.88 3.56
CA GLY A 61 0.25 -1.46 2.70
C GLY A 61 0.72 -1.89 1.32
N LEU A 62 -0.25 -2.35 0.54
CA LEU A 62 -0.11 -2.71 -0.85
C LEU A 62 -0.69 -1.64 -1.76
N MET A 63 0.07 -1.29 -2.78
CA MET A 63 -0.33 -0.26 -3.75
C MET A 63 -0.15 -0.73 -5.18
N ILE A 64 -1.05 -0.28 -6.04
CA ILE A 64 -0.87 -0.29 -7.48
C ILE A 64 -0.95 1.14 -8.01
N ARG A 65 -0.04 1.50 -8.92
CA ARG A 65 0.05 2.85 -9.51
C ARG A 65 0.13 2.77 -11.03
N LYS A 66 -0.48 3.77 -11.68
CA LYS A 66 -0.35 3.96 -13.13
C LYS A 66 1.07 4.38 -13.52
N SER A 67 1.71 5.21 -12.71
CA SER A 67 3.08 5.72 -12.92
C SER A 67 3.80 5.95 -11.59
N LEU A 68 5.10 6.29 -11.64
CA LEU A 68 5.89 6.64 -10.46
C LEU A 68 5.85 8.13 -10.10
N ASN A 69 5.08 8.94 -10.84
CA ASN A 69 4.90 10.36 -10.52
C ASN A 69 4.12 10.52 -9.22
N SER A 70 4.46 11.52 -8.42
CA SER A 70 3.82 11.78 -7.11
C SER A 70 2.31 11.96 -7.21
N ASN A 71 1.82 12.52 -8.31
CA ASN A 71 0.40 12.75 -8.56
C ASN A 71 -0.32 11.60 -9.29
N SER A 72 0.30 10.41 -9.39
CA SER A 72 -0.24 9.28 -10.16
C SER A 72 -1.59 8.80 -9.65
N ALA A 73 -2.45 8.40 -10.58
CA ALA A 73 -3.58 7.53 -10.27
C ALA A 73 -3.08 6.25 -9.57
N HIS A 74 -3.77 5.82 -8.52
CA HIS A 74 -3.38 4.67 -7.71
C HIS A 74 -4.54 4.07 -6.93
N GLY A 75 -4.35 2.86 -6.42
CA GLY A 75 -5.13 2.26 -5.35
C GLY A 75 -4.20 1.70 -4.29
N LEU A 76 -4.53 1.94 -3.04
CA LEU A 76 -3.78 1.55 -1.86
C LEU A 76 -4.72 0.87 -0.86
N VAL A 77 -4.39 -0.32 -0.41
CA VAL A 77 -4.95 -0.87 0.82
C VAL A 77 -3.86 -0.84 1.88
N ASN A 78 -4.14 -0.21 3.00
CA ASN A 78 -3.15 -0.02 4.07
C ASN A 78 -3.73 -0.25 5.46
N MET A 79 -2.81 -0.44 6.39
CA MET A 79 -3.05 -0.46 7.82
C MET A 79 -2.33 0.72 8.47
N PHE A 80 -2.96 1.27 9.51
CA PHE A 80 -2.38 2.24 10.45
C PHE A 80 -1.82 1.52 11.68
N PRO A 81 -0.97 2.18 12.50
CA PRO A 81 -0.45 1.59 13.74
C PRO A 81 -1.53 1.14 14.73
N SER A 82 -2.71 1.72 14.67
CA SER A 82 -3.88 1.34 15.50
C SER A 82 -4.52 0.00 15.10
N GLY A 83 -4.14 -0.58 13.94
CA GLY A 83 -4.83 -1.72 13.33
C GLY A 83 -6.02 -1.33 12.44
N ASN A 84 -6.41 -0.05 12.42
CA ASN A 84 -7.40 0.41 11.46
C ASN A 84 -6.89 0.22 10.04
N THR A 85 -7.80 -0.10 9.11
CA THR A 85 -7.47 -0.29 7.69
C THR A 85 -8.21 0.70 6.82
N GLU A 86 -7.69 0.90 5.62
CA GLU A 86 -8.23 1.86 4.66
C GLU A 86 -7.98 1.38 3.24
N PHE A 87 -8.95 1.62 2.36
CA PHE A 87 -8.76 1.61 0.92
C PHE A 87 -8.76 3.05 0.41
N GLY A 88 -7.58 3.53 0.01
CA GLY A 88 -7.40 4.85 -0.58
C GLY A 88 -7.18 4.77 -2.08
N TYR A 89 -7.72 5.73 -2.85
CA TYR A 89 -7.57 5.70 -4.30
C TYR A 89 -7.67 7.07 -4.95
N ARG A 90 -7.04 7.15 -6.12
CA ARG A 90 -7.09 8.27 -7.05
C ARG A 90 -7.28 7.70 -8.46
N THR A 91 -8.39 8.01 -9.12
CA THR A 91 -8.75 7.41 -10.41
C THR A 91 -7.99 8.03 -11.59
N SER A 92 -7.62 9.30 -11.47
CA SER A 92 -6.85 10.05 -12.45
C SER A 92 -5.68 10.78 -11.79
N ASN A 93 -4.66 11.10 -12.58
CA ASN A 93 -3.49 11.84 -12.07
C ASN A 93 -3.90 13.23 -11.57
N GLY A 94 -3.41 13.61 -10.40
CA GLY A 94 -3.65 14.93 -9.81
C GLY A 94 -5.01 15.11 -9.13
N GLU A 95 -5.88 14.11 -9.14
CA GLU A 95 -7.10 14.16 -8.33
C GLU A 95 -6.78 14.08 -6.84
N THR A 96 -7.63 14.65 -6.02
CA THR A 96 -7.61 14.43 -4.57
C THR A 96 -7.95 12.97 -4.26
N MET A 97 -7.15 12.34 -3.41
CA MET A 97 -7.39 10.97 -2.98
C MET A 97 -8.74 10.85 -2.25
N LYS A 98 -9.42 9.75 -2.50
CA LYS A 98 -10.62 9.32 -1.77
C LYS A 98 -10.25 8.11 -0.92
N ALA A 99 -10.97 7.92 0.20
CA ALA A 99 -10.72 6.81 1.11
C ALA A 99 -12.03 6.18 1.60
N ILE A 100 -11.96 4.88 1.82
CA ILE A 100 -13.01 4.06 2.42
C ILE A 100 -12.38 3.36 3.62
N SER A 101 -12.93 3.59 4.81
CA SER A 101 -12.47 2.92 6.03
C SER A 101 -12.84 1.44 5.99
N GLY A 102 -11.89 0.61 6.36
CA GLY A 102 -12.07 -0.82 6.55
C GLY A 102 -12.21 -1.20 8.02
N PRO A 103 -12.29 -2.50 8.32
CA PRO A 103 -12.31 -2.98 9.69
C PRO A 103 -10.99 -2.72 10.40
N GLN A 104 -11.04 -2.68 11.72
CA GLN A 104 -9.85 -2.85 12.54
C GLN A 104 -9.45 -4.32 12.52
N ILE A 105 -8.16 -4.59 12.27
CA ILE A 105 -7.60 -5.94 12.24
C ILE A 105 -6.55 -6.08 13.33
N ASP A 106 -6.36 -7.32 13.79
CA ASP A 106 -5.33 -7.63 14.77
C ASP A 106 -3.95 -7.51 14.11
N LEU A 107 -3.05 -6.77 14.75
CA LEU A 107 -1.67 -6.58 14.29
C LEU A 107 -0.87 -7.89 14.25
N THR A 108 -1.28 -8.90 15.02
CA THR A 108 -0.60 -10.21 15.03
C THR A 108 -0.89 -11.05 13.80
N ASP A 109 -1.95 -10.75 13.07
CA ASP A 109 -2.38 -11.49 11.88
C ASP A 109 -2.86 -10.59 10.72
N ALA A 110 -2.32 -9.40 10.66
CA ALA A 110 -2.71 -8.39 9.66
C ALA A 110 -2.28 -8.80 8.25
N ARG A 111 -3.24 -9.11 7.38
CA ARG A 111 -2.99 -9.46 5.98
C ARG A 111 -3.76 -8.57 5.02
N LEU A 112 -3.08 -8.17 3.95
CA LEU A 112 -3.64 -7.37 2.87
C LEU A 112 -3.46 -8.09 1.53
N LYS A 113 -4.38 -7.85 0.60
CA LYS A 113 -4.33 -8.41 -0.75
C LYS A 113 -4.85 -7.44 -1.80
N ILE A 114 -4.18 -7.43 -2.95
CA ILE A 114 -4.65 -6.82 -4.20
C ILE A 114 -4.80 -7.93 -5.24
N LYS A 115 -5.91 -7.94 -5.96
CA LYS A 115 -6.15 -8.87 -7.07
C LYS A 115 -6.55 -8.08 -8.31
N LYS A 116 -5.84 -8.31 -9.41
CA LYS A 116 -6.18 -7.76 -10.73
C LYS A 116 -6.71 -8.87 -11.63
N SER A 117 -7.89 -8.61 -12.21
CA SER A 117 -8.51 -9.47 -13.22
C SER A 117 -9.02 -8.57 -14.37
N GLY A 118 -8.40 -8.69 -15.53
CA GLY A 118 -8.71 -7.82 -16.66
C GLY A 118 -8.51 -6.33 -16.33
N LYS A 119 -9.58 -5.57 -16.34
CA LYS A 119 -9.58 -4.11 -16.09
C LYS A 119 -9.96 -3.74 -14.65
N ILE A 120 -10.25 -4.71 -13.81
CA ILE A 120 -10.68 -4.50 -12.43
C ILE A 120 -9.56 -4.89 -11.48
N ILE A 121 -9.36 -4.05 -10.49
CA ILE A 121 -8.48 -4.33 -9.35
C ILE A 121 -9.31 -4.28 -8.09
N GLU A 122 -9.22 -5.32 -7.30
CA GLU A 122 -9.91 -5.47 -6.02
C GLU A 122 -8.91 -5.42 -4.86
N PHE A 123 -9.34 -4.81 -3.77
CA PHE A 123 -8.53 -4.57 -2.56
C PHE A 123 -9.19 -5.23 -1.36
N PHE A 124 -8.40 -6.00 -0.61
CA PHE A 124 -8.90 -6.83 0.49
C PHE A 124 -8.05 -6.67 1.74
N VAL A 125 -8.70 -6.84 2.88
CA VAL A 125 -8.07 -7.12 4.18
C VAL A 125 -8.54 -8.49 4.67
N LEU A 126 -7.70 -9.21 5.42
CA LEU A 126 -8.14 -10.40 6.11
C LEU A 126 -8.83 -9.97 7.42
N GLY A 127 -10.11 -10.28 7.53
CA GLY A 127 -10.87 -10.16 8.77
C GLY A 127 -10.56 -11.31 9.74
N SER A 128 -11.43 -11.53 10.68
CA SER A 128 -11.27 -12.59 11.69
C SER A 128 -11.25 -14.03 11.13
N SER A 129 -11.87 -14.26 9.98
CA SER A 129 -11.94 -15.58 9.34
C SER A 129 -11.73 -15.55 7.82
N ASP A 130 -12.17 -14.48 7.15
CA ASP A 130 -12.22 -14.41 5.69
C ASP A 130 -11.70 -13.09 5.13
N TRP A 131 -11.33 -13.12 3.84
CA TRP A 131 -10.97 -11.93 3.09
C TRP A 131 -12.19 -11.03 2.86
N GLN A 132 -12.13 -9.82 3.40
CA GLN A 132 -13.12 -8.78 3.16
C GLN A 132 -12.66 -7.83 2.07
N LYS A 133 -13.46 -7.69 1.02
CA LYS A 133 -13.23 -6.67 -0.02
C LYS A 133 -13.59 -5.29 0.49
N LEU A 134 -12.64 -4.35 0.45
CA LEU A 134 -12.86 -2.95 0.81
C LEU A 134 -13.30 -2.10 -0.39
N GLY A 135 -12.87 -2.45 -1.58
CA GLY A 135 -13.23 -1.71 -2.76
C GLY A 135 -12.58 -2.24 -4.03
N GLU A 136 -12.85 -1.57 -5.12
CA GLU A 136 -12.30 -1.90 -6.44
C GLU A 136 -12.05 -0.66 -7.28
N LEU A 137 -11.15 -0.78 -8.27
CA LEU A 137 -10.87 0.23 -9.28
C LEU A 137 -10.99 -0.35 -10.67
N ASN A 138 -11.62 0.41 -11.57
CA ASN A 138 -11.57 0.16 -13.00
C ASN A 138 -10.39 0.92 -13.60
N ILE A 139 -9.40 0.19 -14.11
CA ILE A 139 -8.15 0.73 -14.65
C ILE A 139 -8.11 0.73 -16.20
N ALA A 140 -9.26 0.64 -16.87
CA ALA A 140 -9.32 0.62 -18.34
C ALA A 140 -8.56 1.78 -19.01
N LYS A 141 -8.48 2.93 -18.34
CA LYS A 141 -7.82 4.15 -18.84
C LYS A 141 -6.34 4.28 -18.38
N TRP A 142 -5.78 3.29 -17.67
CA TRP A 142 -4.42 3.42 -17.14
C TRP A 142 -3.32 2.98 -18.12
N GLY A 143 -3.67 2.30 -19.21
CA GLY A 143 -2.72 1.75 -20.17
C GLY A 143 -2.46 0.26 -19.96
N LYS A 144 -1.30 -0.22 -20.43
CA LYS A 144 -1.00 -1.66 -20.47
C LYS A 144 -0.09 -2.15 -19.34
N SER A 145 0.59 -1.26 -18.62
CA SER A 145 1.51 -1.65 -17.56
C SER A 145 1.35 -0.76 -16.33
N PHE A 146 1.60 -1.33 -15.15
CA PHE A 146 1.39 -0.74 -13.85
C PHE A 146 2.59 -1.02 -12.94
N TYR A 147 2.66 -0.32 -11.83
CA TYR A 147 3.62 -0.55 -10.75
C TYR A 147 2.87 -1.07 -9.54
N VAL A 148 3.17 -2.30 -9.13
CA VAL A 148 2.58 -2.93 -7.95
C VAL A 148 3.64 -3.17 -6.90
N GLY A 149 3.33 -2.93 -5.63
CA GLY A 149 4.34 -3.07 -4.59
C GLY A 149 3.86 -2.72 -3.19
N ILE A 150 4.85 -2.61 -2.30
CA ILE A 150 4.66 -2.32 -0.88
C ILE A 150 4.94 -0.83 -0.65
N ALA A 151 3.99 -0.14 -0.01
CA ALA A 151 4.09 1.25 0.37
C ALA A 151 4.28 1.38 1.88
N THR A 152 5.24 2.20 2.30
CA THR A 152 5.53 2.47 3.73
C THR A 152 5.84 3.95 3.90
N LEU A 153 5.20 4.60 4.85
CA LEU A 153 5.46 6.01 5.18
C LEU A 153 5.28 6.29 6.67
N SER A 154 6.00 7.27 7.16
CA SER A 154 5.97 7.71 8.57
C SER A 154 4.90 8.77 8.88
N HIS A 155 4.38 9.46 7.88
CA HIS A 155 3.59 10.68 8.01
C HIS A 155 4.38 11.82 8.69
N ASP A 156 5.70 11.76 8.58
CA ASP A 156 6.65 12.75 9.09
C ASP A 156 7.92 12.75 8.23
N ASN A 157 8.26 13.89 7.64
CA ASN A 157 9.44 14.02 6.78
C ASN A 157 10.77 14.00 7.56
N SER A 158 10.73 14.19 8.87
CA SER A 158 11.89 14.19 9.75
C SER A 158 12.20 12.84 10.40
N GLN A 159 11.30 11.85 10.25
CA GLN A 159 11.43 10.55 10.89
C GLN A 159 11.16 9.41 9.89
N LEU A 160 11.72 8.24 10.19
CA LEU A 160 11.42 7.00 9.49
C LEU A 160 10.58 6.09 10.38
N THR A 161 9.45 5.60 9.85
CA THR A 161 8.80 4.43 10.46
C THR A 161 9.47 3.16 9.96
N LYS A 162 9.39 2.11 10.77
CA LYS A 162 9.77 0.74 10.40
C LYS A 162 8.52 -0.10 10.27
N ALA A 163 8.36 -0.76 9.14
CA ALA A 163 7.37 -1.81 8.94
C ALA A 163 8.06 -3.14 8.62
N GLN A 164 7.53 -4.23 9.16
CA GLN A 164 8.00 -5.59 8.88
C GLN A 164 6.91 -6.35 8.16
N TYR A 165 7.32 -7.09 7.13
CA TYR A 165 6.44 -7.84 6.25
C TYR A 165 6.94 -9.27 6.10
N SER A 166 6.01 -10.21 6.06
CA SER A 166 6.24 -11.61 5.75
C SER A 166 5.14 -12.16 4.84
N GLU A 167 5.23 -13.44 4.49
CA GLU A 167 4.26 -14.10 3.61
C GLU A 167 3.96 -13.27 2.34
N ILE A 168 5.03 -12.77 1.72
CA ILE A 168 4.95 -11.90 0.54
C ILE A 168 4.77 -12.81 -0.69
N VAL A 169 3.55 -12.83 -1.25
CA VAL A 169 3.19 -13.73 -2.34
C VAL A 169 2.63 -12.93 -3.51
N LEU A 170 3.36 -12.93 -4.62
CA LEU A 170 2.91 -12.38 -5.91
C LEU A 170 2.79 -13.52 -6.92
N THR A 171 1.57 -13.79 -7.38
CA THR A 171 1.27 -14.77 -8.44
C THR A 171 0.72 -14.06 -9.67
N ASN A 172 1.18 -14.46 -10.86
CA ASN A 172 0.79 -13.93 -12.17
C ASN A 172 0.06 -15.01 -12.96
#